data_6bbfabaae6b549f618354a0e2762871d
#
_entry.id   6bbfabaae6b549f618354a0e2762871d
#
_cell.length_a   1.000
_cell.length_b   1.000
_cell.length_c   1.000
_cell.angle_alpha   90.00
_cell.angle_beta   90.00
_cell.angle_gamma   90.00
#
_symmetry.space_group_name_H-M   'P 1'
#
loop_
_entity.id
_entity.type
_entity.pdbx_description
1 polymer ?
#
loop_
_entity_poly.entity_id
_entity_poly.type
_entity_poly.pdbx_seq_one_letter_code
_entity_poly.pdbx_strand_id
1 'polypeptide(L)'
;MKKLLAILLTGCMAFGMAACSSSAETVDAPEKTPEEVKAEYIQDIIDDMDAAEKAGQLIMADFRTNPDGTGMTILSEETKDALDEYHIGGVILFAENLDTKEQTQQLTADLQKAADFGLLIGIDEEGGLVSRLKKSNIAHETFPDVAEIEDAAYEGRTIGTELAELGINVDFAPVADVNTNPDNPVIGTRAFSSDPQAAASKVAEFITAIEETGVSACAKHFPGHGDTAMDSHLGETYVEHDMERLKSVELVPFQQAITAGTDFIMAGHIKTPNATSDGLPATLSPEMLGILRNDLGFDGIITTDAMNMGAIVDAYGSGESTVMAVQAGVDMVLMPADLQEAAESLTEAIKDGTISEERVNEALWHVLSLKYDKGIL
;
A
#
# COMPACT_ATOMS: atom_id res chain seq x y z
N MET A 1 -30.63 1.37 6.37
CA MET A 1 -31.19 2.73 6.66
C MET A 1 -30.04 3.55 7.26
N LYS A 2 -29.35 4.25 6.37
CA LYS A 2 -28.16 5.05 6.71
C LYS A 2 -28.56 6.26 7.56
N LYS A 3 -27.98 6.40 8.76
CA LYS A 3 -28.09 7.63 9.56
C LYS A 3 -26.77 8.39 9.45
N LEU A 4 -26.72 9.33 8.50
CA LEU A 4 -25.69 10.36 8.51
C LEU A 4 -25.91 11.27 9.73
N LEU A 5 -24.95 11.36 10.62
CA LEU A 5 -24.89 12.34 11.67
C LEU A 5 -23.92 13.46 11.24
N ALA A 6 -24.49 14.55 10.72
CA ALA A 6 -23.72 15.76 10.42
C ALA A 6 -23.51 16.53 11.72
N ILE A 7 -22.27 16.68 12.18
CA ILE A 7 -21.92 17.54 13.31
C ILE A 7 -21.70 18.96 12.78
N LEU A 8 -22.67 19.84 13.05
CA LEU A 8 -22.57 21.28 12.85
C LEU A 8 -21.86 21.91 14.06
N LEU A 9 -20.68 22.48 13.84
CA LEU A 9 -20.08 23.42 14.78
C LEU A 9 -20.83 24.76 14.72
N THR A 10 -21.62 25.07 15.75
CA THR A 10 -22.17 26.42 15.96
C THR A 10 -21.59 26.99 17.25
N GLY A 11 -20.68 27.96 17.10
CA GLY A 11 -20.24 28.78 18.21
C GLY A 11 -21.34 29.75 18.67
N CYS A 12 -21.69 29.73 19.94
CA CYS A 12 -22.51 30.76 20.59
C CYS A 12 -21.73 31.39 21.74
N MET A 13 -21.34 32.66 21.56
CA MET A 13 -20.97 33.53 22.68
C MET A 13 -22.26 33.94 23.44
N ALA A 14 -22.31 33.71 24.73
CA ALA A 14 -23.28 34.36 25.58
C ALA A 14 -22.61 34.92 26.84
N PHE A 15 -22.81 36.20 27.05
CA PHE A 15 -22.36 37.02 28.18
C PHE A 15 -23.17 36.71 29.45
N GLY A 16 -22.48 36.80 30.57
CA GLY A 16 -22.87 36.34 31.88
C GLY A 16 -24.00 37.04 32.58
N MET A 17 -24.43 36.42 33.67
CA MET A 17 -24.83 37.06 34.92
C MET A 17 -24.55 36.13 36.11
N ALA A 18 -23.89 36.67 37.12
CA ALA A 18 -23.54 35.99 38.34
C ALA A 18 -24.76 35.73 39.22
N ALA A 19 -24.91 34.47 39.66
CA ALA A 19 -25.70 34.10 40.84
C ALA A 19 -24.90 33.04 41.61
N CYS A 20 -24.53 33.37 42.83
CA CYS A 20 -23.89 32.44 43.75
C CYS A 20 -24.85 31.30 44.12
N SER A 21 -24.53 30.08 43.71
CA SER A 21 -24.99 28.86 44.34
C SER A 21 -23.80 27.87 44.33
N SER A 22 -23.57 27.20 45.45
CA SER A 22 -22.51 26.20 45.62
C SER A 22 -22.70 25.07 44.61
N SER A 23 -21.97 25.16 43.50
CA SER A 23 -21.87 24.09 42.52
C SER A 23 -20.66 23.22 42.85
N ALA A 24 -20.89 21.91 42.97
CA ALA A 24 -19.82 20.95 42.83
C ALA A 24 -19.08 21.26 41.49
N GLU A 25 -17.80 21.49 41.54
CA GLU A 25 -16.96 21.59 40.35
C GLU A 25 -17.09 20.27 39.58
N THR A 26 -17.85 20.28 38.50
CA THR A 26 -17.69 19.26 37.47
C THR A 26 -16.34 19.53 36.86
N VAL A 27 -15.35 18.72 37.21
CA VAL A 27 -14.09 18.66 36.47
C VAL A 27 -14.48 18.16 35.08
N ASP A 28 -14.51 19.07 34.10
CA ASP A 28 -14.68 18.69 32.71
C ASP A 28 -13.55 17.71 32.36
N ALA A 29 -13.92 16.56 31.78
CA ALA A 29 -12.92 15.63 31.27
C ALA A 29 -11.99 16.37 30.30
N PRO A 30 -10.67 16.12 30.32
CA PRO A 30 -9.75 16.77 29.40
C PRO A 30 -10.23 16.56 27.95
N GLU A 31 -10.13 17.61 27.16
CA GLU A 31 -10.48 17.56 25.74
C GLU A 31 -9.54 16.58 25.05
N LYS A 32 -10.08 15.64 24.23
CA LYS A 32 -9.29 14.61 23.53
C LYS A 32 -8.33 15.26 22.52
N THR A 33 -7.14 14.71 22.41
CA THR A 33 -6.20 15.09 21.35
C THR A 33 -6.71 14.63 19.97
N PRO A 34 -6.24 15.23 18.86
CA PRO A 34 -6.59 14.75 17.52
C PRO A 34 -6.28 13.28 17.30
N GLU A 35 -5.15 12.80 17.84
CA GLU A 35 -4.74 11.39 17.79
C GLU A 35 -5.69 10.47 18.56
N GLU A 36 -6.15 10.88 19.74
CA GLU A 36 -7.15 10.12 20.50
C GLU A 36 -8.50 10.07 19.78
N VAL A 37 -8.89 11.15 19.10
CA VAL A 37 -10.12 11.20 18.30
C VAL A 37 -10.00 10.28 17.08
N LYS A 38 -8.87 10.31 16.38
CA LYS A 38 -8.57 9.40 15.25
C LYS A 38 -8.60 7.95 15.70
N ALA A 39 -7.91 7.64 16.81
CA ALA A 39 -7.82 6.29 17.34
C ALA A 39 -9.20 5.71 17.69
N GLU A 40 -10.02 6.49 18.39
CA GLU A 40 -11.39 6.09 18.74
C GLU A 40 -12.27 5.88 17.49
N TYR A 41 -12.19 6.80 16.53
CA TYR A 41 -12.96 6.72 15.29
C TYR A 41 -12.62 5.46 14.47
N ILE A 42 -11.32 5.15 14.34
CA ILE A 42 -10.87 3.95 13.61
C ILE A 42 -11.25 2.68 14.37
N GLN A 43 -11.10 2.67 15.71
CA GLN A 43 -11.48 1.52 16.52
C GLN A 43 -12.98 1.24 16.44
N ASP A 44 -13.82 2.28 16.47
CA ASP A 44 -15.28 2.14 16.32
C ASP A 44 -15.63 1.50 14.96
N ILE A 45 -14.93 1.88 13.88
CA ILE A 45 -15.11 1.27 12.54
C ILE A 45 -14.71 -0.21 12.56
N ILE A 46 -13.53 -0.53 13.13
CA ILE A 46 -13.04 -1.92 13.22
C ILE A 46 -13.99 -2.81 14.03
N ASP A 47 -14.55 -2.27 15.11
CA ASP A 47 -15.47 -3.00 15.99
C ASP A 47 -16.84 -3.25 15.32
N ASP A 48 -17.28 -2.33 14.45
CA ASP A 48 -18.55 -2.45 13.70
C ASP A 48 -18.44 -3.33 12.45
N MET A 49 -17.22 -3.55 11.92
CA MET A 49 -16.98 -4.39 10.74
C MET A 49 -17.26 -5.87 11.00
N ASP A 50 -17.94 -6.52 10.07
CA ASP A 50 -18.00 -7.97 10.02
C ASP A 50 -16.72 -8.60 9.41
N ALA A 51 -16.64 -9.93 9.40
CA ALA A 51 -15.44 -10.62 8.93
C ALA A 51 -15.21 -10.47 7.41
N ALA A 52 -16.26 -10.28 6.61
CA ALA A 52 -16.11 -10.09 5.17
C ALA A 52 -15.61 -8.66 4.87
N GLU A 53 -16.16 -7.66 5.56
CA GLU A 53 -15.69 -6.28 5.50
C GLU A 53 -14.23 -6.17 5.95
N LYS A 54 -13.86 -6.82 7.06
CA LYS A 54 -12.46 -6.89 7.53
C LYS A 54 -11.53 -7.52 6.50
N ALA A 55 -11.92 -8.65 5.93
CA ALA A 55 -11.14 -9.34 4.90
C ALA A 55 -10.94 -8.49 3.65
N GLY A 56 -12.01 -7.88 3.15
CA GLY A 56 -11.98 -7.06 1.95
C GLY A 56 -11.07 -5.84 2.09
N GLN A 57 -11.06 -5.19 3.25
CA GLN A 57 -10.20 -4.02 3.50
C GLN A 57 -8.70 -4.35 3.45
N LEU A 58 -8.32 -5.62 3.57
CA LEU A 58 -6.93 -6.08 3.47
C LEU A 58 -6.55 -6.54 2.04
N ILE A 59 -7.42 -6.31 1.04
CA ILE A 59 -7.18 -6.71 -0.36
C ILE A 59 -7.15 -5.47 -1.25
N MET A 60 -6.13 -5.40 -2.13
CA MET A 60 -6.06 -4.49 -3.26
C MET A 60 -6.14 -5.29 -4.56
N ALA A 61 -7.22 -5.12 -5.30
CA ALA A 61 -7.50 -5.87 -6.52
C ALA A 61 -7.17 -5.08 -7.80
N ASP A 62 -7.02 -5.78 -8.93
CA ASP A 62 -6.93 -5.17 -10.24
C ASP A 62 -8.16 -5.51 -11.11
N PHE A 63 -8.63 -4.51 -11.84
CA PHE A 63 -9.73 -4.63 -12.79
C PHE A 63 -9.27 -4.03 -14.13
N ARG A 64 -8.31 -4.68 -14.79
CA ARG A 64 -7.67 -4.13 -16.01
C ARG A 64 -8.58 -4.12 -17.20
N THR A 65 -9.36 -5.18 -17.37
CA THR A 65 -10.14 -5.42 -18.58
C THR A 65 -11.56 -5.82 -18.27
N ASN A 66 -12.46 -5.43 -19.16
CA ASN A 66 -13.83 -5.92 -19.21
C ASN A 66 -13.86 -7.39 -19.72
N PRO A 67 -14.96 -8.13 -19.54
CA PRO A 67 -15.12 -9.50 -20.05
C PRO A 67 -14.91 -9.65 -21.57
N ASP A 68 -15.09 -8.58 -22.34
CA ASP A 68 -14.84 -8.57 -23.78
C ASP A 68 -13.37 -8.35 -24.16
N GLY A 69 -12.48 -8.20 -23.15
CA GLY A 69 -11.05 -7.99 -23.31
C GLY A 69 -10.65 -6.53 -23.60
N THR A 70 -11.58 -5.59 -23.60
CA THR A 70 -11.26 -4.15 -23.66
C THR A 70 -10.77 -3.63 -22.32
N GLY A 71 -9.94 -2.59 -22.30
CA GLY A 71 -9.54 -1.93 -21.05
C GLY A 71 -10.74 -1.38 -20.29
N MET A 72 -10.78 -1.56 -18.97
CA MET A 72 -11.82 -0.97 -18.12
C MET A 72 -11.50 0.52 -17.88
N THR A 73 -11.92 1.35 -18.83
CA THR A 73 -11.77 2.81 -18.76
C THR A 73 -12.99 3.51 -18.16
N ILE A 74 -14.07 2.78 -17.95
CA ILE A 74 -15.31 3.22 -17.29
C ILE A 74 -15.67 2.15 -16.28
N LEU A 75 -16.06 2.54 -15.08
CA LEU A 75 -16.45 1.62 -14.03
C LEU A 75 -17.61 0.72 -14.50
N SER A 76 -17.33 -0.58 -14.65
CA SER A 76 -18.31 -1.59 -15.07
C SER A 76 -19.25 -1.97 -13.93
N GLU A 77 -20.43 -2.50 -14.26
CA GLU A 77 -21.35 -3.04 -13.24
C GLU A 77 -20.71 -4.25 -12.51
N GLU A 78 -19.96 -5.10 -13.23
CA GLU A 78 -19.24 -6.23 -12.65
C GLU A 78 -18.21 -5.80 -11.60
N THR A 79 -17.45 -4.73 -11.88
CA THR A 79 -16.51 -4.18 -10.91
C THR A 79 -17.23 -3.57 -9.71
N LYS A 80 -18.39 -2.90 -9.93
CA LYS A 80 -19.20 -2.39 -8.80
C LYS A 80 -19.73 -3.53 -7.93
N ASP A 81 -20.22 -4.59 -8.55
CA ASP A 81 -20.71 -5.76 -7.84
C ASP A 81 -19.57 -6.40 -7.01
N ALA A 82 -18.36 -6.49 -7.56
CA ALA A 82 -17.20 -7.01 -6.83
C ALA A 82 -16.77 -6.09 -5.66
N LEU A 83 -16.82 -4.76 -5.84
CA LEU A 83 -16.53 -3.80 -4.74
C LEU A 83 -17.56 -3.93 -3.60
N ASP A 84 -18.84 -4.10 -3.93
CA ASP A 84 -19.94 -4.27 -2.97
C ASP A 84 -19.89 -5.65 -2.28
N GLU A 85 -19.61 -6.73 -3.05
CA GLU A 85 -19.61 -8.11 -2.54
C GLU A 85 -18.40 -8.40 -1.67
N TYR A 86 -17.20 -7.90 -2.06
CA TYR A 86 -15.94 -8.23 -1.38
C TYR A 86 -15.40 -7.10 -0.51
N HIS A 87 -16.04 -5.94 -0.45
CA HIS A 87 -15.66 -4.77 0.37
C HIS A 87 -14.18 -4.38 0.24
N ILE A 88 -13.65 -4.39 -0.99
CA ILE A 88 -12.22 -4.27 -1.31
C ILE A 88 -11.62 -2.96 -0.76
N GLY A 89 -10.44 -3.05 -0.14
CA GLY A 89 -9.74 -1.93 0.48
C GLY A 89 -9.00 -1.03 -0.51
N GLY A 90 -8.62 -1.55 -1.69
CA GLY A 90 -7.91 -0.79 -2.71
C GLY A 90 -8.05 -1.37 -4.12
N VAL A 91 -7.73 -0.55 -5.11
CA VAL A 91 -7.67 -0.93 -6.54
C VAL A 91 -6.38 -0.42 -7.15
N ILE A 92 -5.63 -1.29 -7.85
CA ILE A 92 -4.48 -0.89 -8.64
C ILE A 92 -4.87 -0.70 -10.10
N LEU A 93 -4.45 0.42 -10.70
CA LEU A 93 -4.67 0.77 -12.10
C LEU A 93 -3.45 0.46 -12.96
N PHE A 94 -3.71 0.12 -14.21
CA PHE A 94 -2.71 -0.14 -15.24
C PHE A 94 -2.95 0.72 -16.48
N ALA A 95 -2.06 0.68 -17.45
CA ALA A 95 -2.20 1.44 -18.69
C ALA A 95 -3.51 1.16 -19.43
N GLU A 96 -4.07 -0.05 -19.29
CA GLU A 96 -5.34 -0.45 -19.87
C GLU A 96 -6.56 0.29 -19.30
N ASN A 97 -6.42 0.85 -18.08
CA ASN A 97 -7.48 1.64 -17.44
C ASN A 97 -7.43 3.13 -17.82
N LEU A 98 -6.35 3.56 -18.49
CA LEU A 98 -6.03 4.97 -18.73
C LEU A 98 -6.17 5.30 -20.21
N ASP A 99 -6.99 6.30 -20.57
CA ASP A 99 -7.17 6.78 -21.95
C ASP A 99 -6.88 8.29 -22.06
N THR A 100 -7.59 9.12 -21.29
CA THR A 100 -7.36 10.55 -21.18
C THR A 100 -7.37 10.98 -19.72
N LYS A 101 -6.82 12.16 -19.43
CA LYS A 101 -6.83 12.73 -18.08
C LYS A 101 -8.25 12.81 -17.51
N GLU A 102 -9.19 13.34 -18.28
CA GLU A 102 -10.57 13.50 -17.87
C GLU A 102 -11.28 12.15 -17.64
N GLN A 103 -11.00 11.16 -18.50
CA GLN A 103 -11.54 9.81 -18.32
C GLN A 103 -10.99 9.17 -17.05
N THR A 104 -9.68 9.26 -16.80
CA THR A 104 -9.04 8.70 -15.62
C THR A 104 -9.59 9.33 -14.32
N GLN A 105 -9.74 10.67 -14.30
CA GLN A 105 -10.37 11.38 -13.18
C GLN A 105 -11.81 10.92 -12.92
N GLN A 106 -12.57 10.68 -13.96
CA GLN A 106 -13.93 10.17 -13.82
C GLN A 106 -13.95 8.73 -13.28
N LEU A 107 -13.06 7.86 -13.79
CA LEU A 107 -12.94 6.47 -13.32
C LEU A 107 -12.56 6.41 -11.83
N THR A 108 -11.56 7.16 -11.40
CA THR A 108 -11.13 7.19 -9.99
C THR A 108 -12.22 7.74 -9.07
N ALA A 109 -12.94 8.78 -9.51
CA ALA A 109 -14.07 9.34 -8.77
C ALA A 109 -15.25 8.36 -8.66
N ASP A 110 -15.54 7.60 -9.73
CA ASP A 110 -16.61 6.60 -9.73
C ASP A 110 -16.23 5.38 -8.87
N LEU A 111 -14.97 4.95 -8.87
CA LEU A 111 -14.44 3.92 -7.97
C LEU A 111 -14.59 4.34 -6.50
N GLN A 112 -14.12 5.53 -6.13
CA GLN A 112 -14.26 6.05 -4.77
C GLN A 112 -15.71 6.11 -4.30
N LYS A 113 -16.62 6.49 -5.19
CA LYS A 113 -18.05 6.58 -4.88
C LYS A 113 -18.72 5.21 -4.71
N ALA A 114 -18.20 4.18 -5.37
CA ALA A 114 -18.73 2.83 -5.32
C ALA A 114 -18.34 2.07 -4.06
N ALA A 115 -17.24 2.45 -3.41
CA ALA A 115 -16.73 1.78 -2.22
C ALA A 115 -17.36 2.31 -0.93
N ASP A 116 -17.60 1.42 0.04
CA ASP A 116 -18.19 1.78 1.34
C ASP A 116 -17.21 2.48 2.28
N PHE A 117 -15.93 2.08 2.27
CA PHE A 117 -14.87 2.58 3.16
C PHE A 117 -13.80 3.41 2.44
N GLY A 118 -14.09 3.93 1.25
CA GLY A 118 -13.10 4.56 0.39
C GLY A 118 -12.02 3.58 -0.12
N LEU A 119 -11.26 3.98 -1.13
CA LEU A 119 -10.27 3.11 -1.78
C LEU A 119 -8.87 3.72 -1.75
N LEU A 120 -7.89 2.89 -1.45
CA LEU A 120 -6.52 3.14 -1.85
C LEU A 120 -6.42 2.82 -3.34
N ILE A 121 -6.25 3.85 -4.18
CA ILE A 121 -6.13 3.71 -5.63
C ILE A 121 -4.66 3.82 -6.00
N GLY A 122 -4.07 2.69 -6.38
CA GLY A 122 -2.65 2.54 -6.66
C GLY A 122 -2.29 2.46 -8.13
N ILE A 123 -1.02 2.73 -8.42
CA ILE A 123 -0.41 2.58 -9.75
C ILE A 123 1.09 2.29 -9.60
N ASP A 124 1.73 1.67 -10.62
CA ASP A 124 3.19 1.64 -10.75
C ASP A 124 3.64 2.78 -11.66
N GLU A 125 4.04 3.90 -11.13
CA GLU A 125 4.60 5.01 -11.88
C GLU A 125 6.03 5.28 -11.40
N GLU A 126 6.97 4.35 -11.74
CA GLU A 126 8.37 4.43 -11.31
C GLU A 126 9.17 5.50 -12.07
N GLY A 127 8.59 6.02 -13.15
CA GLY A 127 9.34 6.76 -14.17
C GLY A 127 10.07 5.80 -15.15
N GLY A 128 10.75 6.34 -16.15
CA GLY A 128 11.60 5.58 -17.08
C GLY A 128 10.89 4.42 -17.79
N LEU A 129 11.38 3.20 -17.50
CA LEU A 129 10.90 1.97 -18.12
C LEU A 129 9.49 1.58 -17.63
N VAL A 130 9.20 1.81 -16.36
CA VAL A 130 7.93 1.46 -15.73
C VAL A 130 7.12 2.73 -15.48
N SER A 131 6.33 3.12 -16.48
CA SER A 131 5.41 4.25 -16.43
C SER A 131 4.13 3.88 -17.15
N ARG A 132 3.01 3.93 -16.43
CA ARG A 132 1.67 3.66 -16.99
C ARG A 132 1.14 4.91 -17.70
N LEU A 133 1.40 6.08 -17.14
CA LEU A 133 0.99 7.36 -17.70
C LEU A 133 1.65 7.62 -19.06
N LYS A 134 2.95 7.32 -19.20
CA LYS A 134 3.67 7.40 -20.46
C LYS A 134 3.10 6.42 -21.52
N LYS A 135 2.82 5.18 -21.13
CA LYS A 135 2.24 4.17 -22.04
C LYS A 135 0.88 4.59 -22.56
N SER A 136 0.07 5.25 -21.74
CA SER A 136 -1.25 5.78 -22.11
C SER A 136 -1.20 7.16 -22.75
N ASN A 137 0.00 7.76 -22.88
CA ASN A 137 0.24 9.08 -23.45
C ASN A 137 -0.53 10.21 -22.74
N ILE A 138 -0.69 10.09 -21.41
CA ILE A 138 -1.33 11.11 -20.56
C ILE A 138 -0.36 11.77 -19.58
N ALA A 139 0.88 11.28 -19.47
CA ALA A 139 1.92 11.93 -18.68
C ALA A 139 2.17 13.35 -19.19
N HIS A 140 2.26 14.30 -18.28
CA HIS A 140 2.66 15.67 -18.57
C HIS A 140 4.16 15.73 -18.86
N GLU A 141 4.95 15.01 -18.07
CA GLU A 141 6.40 14.87 -18.24
C GLU A 141 6.80 13.39 -18.24
N THR A 142 7.85 13.05 -18.97
CA THR A 142 8.39 11.69 -19.01
C THR A 142 9.84 11.70 -18.57
N PHE A 143 10.20 10.80 -17.68
CA PHE A 143 11.53 10.69 -17.12
C PHE A 143 12.39 9.67 -17.93
N PRO A 144 13.74 9.82 -17.93
CA PRO A 144 14.66 8.80 -18.38
C PRO A 144 14.61 7.57 -17.47
N ASP A 145 15.43 6.57 -17.75
CA ASP A 145 15.59 5.44 -16.83
C ASP A 145 16.04 5.92 -15.45
N VAL A 146 15.46 5.32 -14.38
CA VAL A 146 15.64 5.76 -12.99
C VAL A 146 17.13 5.87 -12.60
N ALA A 147 17.98 4.97 -13.12
CA ALA A 147 19.43 5.03 -12.92
C ALA A 147 20.08 6.34 -13.43
N GLU A 148 19.45 7.06 -14.36
CA GLU A 148 19.94 8.32 -14.94
C GLU A 148 19.36 9.56 -14.25
N ILE A 149 18.43 9.39 -13.30
CA ILE A 149 17.82 10.50 -12.57
C ILE A 149 18.85 11.19 -11.68
N GLU A 150 19.04 12.50 -11.89
CA GLU A 150 19.90 13.34 -11.06
C GLU A 150 19.14 13.93 -9.86
N ASP A 151 17.89 14.39 -10.06
CA ASP A 151 17.02 15.02 -9.06
C ASP A 151 15.79 14.15 -8.75
N ALA A 152 15.94 13.25 -7.81
CA ALA A 152 14.87 12.33 -7.41
C ALA A 152 13.70 13.06 -6.71
N ALA A 153 13.96 14.18 -6.04
CA ALA A 153 12.91 14.98 -5.44
C ALA A 153 12.03 15.68 -6.50
N TYR A 154 12.64 16.15 -7.60
CA TYR A 154 11.88 16.72 -8.71
C TYR A 154 11.00 15.65 -9.39
N GLU A 155 11.54 14.46 -9.62
CA GLU A 155 10.81 13.34 -10.19
C GLU A 155 9.62 12.96 -9.30
N GLY A 156 9.85 12.67 -8.01
CA GLY A 156 8.80 12.28 -7.06
C GLY A 156 7.70 13.34 -6.95
N ARG A 157 8.06 14.64 -6.89
CA ARG A 157 7.08 15.73 -6.85
C ARG A 157 6.25 15.82 -8.13
N THR A 158 6.88 15.65 -9.28
CA THR A 158 6.19 15.73 -10.59
C THR A 158 5.23 14.56 -10.74
N ILE A 159 5.69 13.33 -10.52
CA ILE A 159 4.85 12.13 -10.57
C ILE A 159 3.69 12.26 -9.58
N GLY A 160 3.98 12.56 -8.31
CA GLY A 160 2.94 12.68 -7.28
C GLY A 160 1.90 13.76 -7.60
N THR A 161 2.31 14.90 -8.18
CA THR A 161 1.37 15.93 -8.62
C THR A 161 0.46 15.44 -9.74
N GLU A 162 0.99 14.74 -10.74
CA GLU A 162 0.21 14.17 -11.84
C GLU A 162 -0.77 13.11 -11.33
N LEU A 163 -0.34 12.23 -10.42
CA LEU A 163 -1.19 11.19 -9.83
C LEU A 163 -2.31 11.78 -8.96
N ALA A 164 -1.99 12.76 -8.12
CA ALA A 164 -2.99 13.46 -7.31
C ALA A 164 -4.07 14.12 -8.17
N GLU A 165 -3.68 14.76 -9.28
CA GLU A 165 -4.63 15.35 -10.24
C GLU A 165 -5.56 14.30 -10.89
N LEU A 166 -5.11 13.04 -11.01
CA LEU A 166 -5.89 11.93 -11.54
C LEU A 166 -6.77 11.23 -10.48
N GLY A 167 -6.67 11.63 -9.20
CA GLY A 167 -7.35 10.97 -8.09
C GLY A 167 -6.72 9.63 -7.69
N ILE A 168 -5.46 9.38 -8.08
CA ILE A 168 -4.65 8.25 -7.66
C ILE A 168 -3.90 8.65 -6.40
N ASN A 169 -3.97 7.85 -5.33
CA ASN A 169 -3.48 8.23 -4.00
C ASN A 169 -2.36 7.33 -3.46
N VAL A 170 -1.94 6.29 -4.23
CA VAL A 170 -0.79 5.43 -3.91
C VAL A 170 0.05 5.24 -5.16
N ASP A 171 1.37 5.44 -5.04
CA ASP A 171 2.32 5.05 -6.08
C ASP A 171 3.22 3.91 -5.58
N PHE A 172 3.24 2.79 -6.29
CA PHE A 172 4.17 1.70 -6.01
C PHE A 172 5.58 2.05 -6.54
N ALA A 173 6.11 3.14 -6.03
CA ALA A 173 7.44 3.71 -6.22
C ALA A 173 7.89 4.41 -4.92
N PRO A 174 9.21 4.55 -4.72
CA PRO A 174 10.32 4.22 -5.60
C PRO A 174 10.83 2.77 -5.47
N VAL A 175 11.61 2.34 -6.48
CA VAL A 175 12.41 1.12 -6.37
C VAL A 175 13.59 1.38 -5.43
N ALA A 176 13.57 0.72 -4.27
CA ALA A 176 14.58 0.83 -3.22
C ALA A 176 15.68 -0.26 -3.31
N ASP A 177 15.64 -1.06 -4.37
CA ASP A 177 16.62 -2.10 -4.63
C ASP A 177 18.01 -1.51 -4.94
N VAL A 178 19.06 -2.14 -4.41
CA VAL A 178 20.44 -1.80 -4.74
C VAL A 178 20.93 -2.73 -5.84
N ASN A 179 21.12 -2.24 -7.06
CA ASN A 179 21.45 -3.07 -8.23
C ASN A 179 22.90 -3.56 -8.20
N THR A 180 23.21 -4.49 -7.29
CA THR A 180 24.56 -5.06 -7.12
C THR A 180 24.91 -6.09 -8.18
N ASN A 181 23.92 -6.73 -8.79
CA ASN A 181 24.11 -7.64 -9.91
C ASN A 181 23.91 -6.89 -11.25
N PRO A 182 24.97 -6.60 -12.04
CA PRO A 182 24.83 -5.90 -13.30
C PRO A 182 24.04 -6.67 -14.37
N ASP A 183 23.90 -8.00 -14.20
CA ASP A 183 23.15 -8.88 -15.11
C ASP A 183 21.72 -9.15 -14.59
N ASN A 184 21.25 -8.37 -13.60
CA ASN A 184 19.90 -8.51 -13.06
C ASN A 184 18.85 -8.29 -14.16
N PRO A 185 17.96 -9.29 -14.42
CA PRO A 185 17.03 -9.22 -15.54
C PRO A 185 15.78 -8.36 -15.27
N VAL A 186 15.54 -7.97 -14.01
CA VAL A 186 14.28 -7.35 -13.57
C VAL A 186 14.47 -5.91 -13.12
N ILE A 187 15.48 -5.66 -12.29
CA ILE A 187 15.72 -4.35 -11.68
C ILE A 187 16.55 -3.46 -12.62
N GLY A 188 17.82 -3.78 -12.83
CA GLY A 188 18.65 -3.04 -13.80
C GLY A 188 18.51 -1.51 -13.63
N THR A 189 18.07 -0.86 -14.71
CA THR A 189 17.90 0.61 -14.78
C THR A 189 16.72 1.17 -13.99
N ARG A 190 15.91 0.32 -13.34
CA ARG A 190 14.86 0.74 -12.42
C ARG A 190 15.42 1.16 -11.06
N ALA A 191 16.62 0.71 -10.67
CA ALA A 191 17.26 1.11 -9.43
C ALA A 191 18.03 2.43 -9.59
N PHE A 192 17.98 3.27 -8.57
CA PHE A 192 18.74 4.53 -8.58
C PHE A 192 20.26 4.34 -8.58
N SER A 193 20.78 3.27 -7.98
CA SER A 193 22.22 3.03 -7.87
C SER A 193 22.56 1.58 -7.52
N SER A 194 23.83 1.20 -7.80
CA SER A 194 24.47 0.01 -7.24
C SER A 194 25.23 0.29 -5.93
N ASP A 195 25.33 1.55 -5.52
CA ASP A 195 25.87 1.96 -4.21
C ASP A 195 24.70 2.15 -3.22
N PRO A 196 24.70 1.45 -2.08
CA PRO A 196 23.57 1.46 -1.15
C PRO A 196 23.28 2.85 -0.54
N GLN A 197 24.31 3.67 -0.31
CA GLN A 197 24.13 5.00 0.27
C GLN A 197 23.59 5.99 -0.76
N ALA A 198 24.07 5.89 -2.00
CA ALA A 198 23.55 6.70 -3.11
C ALA A 198 22.09 6.33 -3.44
N ALA A 199 21.75 5.03 -3.47
CA ALA A 199 20.37 4.58 -3.62
C ALA A 199 19.48 5.10 -2.49
N ALA A 200 19.92 4.94 -1.25
CA ALA A 200 19.19 5.39 -0.06
C ALA A 200 18.89 6.90 -0.06
N SER A 201 19.87 7.74 -0.46
CA SER A 201 19.67 9.20 -0.56
C SER A 201 18.56 9.53 -1.56
N LYS A 202 18.63 8.98 -2.77
CA LYS A 202 17.64 9.23 -3.83
C LYS A 202 16.25 8.68 -3.50
N VAL A 203 16.18 7.49 -2.88
CA VAL A 203 14.94 6.91 -2.38
C VAL A 203 14.27 7.86 -1.36
N ALA A 204 15.03 8.37 -0.39
CA ALA A 204 14.50 9.30 0.60
C ALA A 204 14.04 10.64 -0.02
N GLU A 205 14.80 11.18 -0.99
CA GLU A 205 14.45 12.40 -1.72
C GLU A 205 13.15 12.24 -2.49
N PHE A 206 12.99 11.12 -3.21
CA PHE A 206 11.78 10.79 -3.95
C PHE A 206 10.58 10.67 -3.01
N ILE A 207 10.69 9.84 -1.94
CA ILE A 207 9.62 9.61 -0.96
C ILE A 207 9.16 10.92 -0.33
N THR A 208 10.09 11.72 0.21
CA THR A 208 9.74 13.00 0.83
C THR A 208 8.95 13.90 -0.14
N ALA A 209 9.36 13.94 -1.41
CA ALA A 209 8.76 14.83 -2.39
C ALA A 209 7.39 14.35 -2.89
N ILE A 210 7.17 13.04 -3.03
CA ILE A 210 5.87 12.50 -3.47
C ILE A 210 4.84 12.56 -2.34
N GLU A 211 5.23 12.25 -1.09
CA GLU A 211 4.34 12.34 0.07
C GLU A 211 3.84 13.79 0.31
N GLU A 212 4.68 14.81 0.02
CA GLU A 212 4.27 16.21 0.08
C GLU A 212 3.12 16.56 -0.90
N THR A 213 2.89 15.74 -1.93
CA THR A 213 1.77 15.93 -2.88
C THR A 213 0.45 15.32 -2.39
N GLY A 214 0.49 14.55 -1.31
CA GLY A 214 -0.63 13.78 -0.78
C GLY A 214 -0.76 12.36 -1.36
N VAL A 215 0.13 11.94 -2.27
CA VAL A 215 0.22 10.56 -2.78
C VAL A 215 1.16 9.76 -1.93
N SER A 216 0.73 8.57 -1.51
CA SER A 216 1.54 7.66 -0.71
C SER A 216 2.62 6.98 -1.55
N ALA A 217 3.86 7.01 -1.07
CA ALA A 217 4.99 6.26 -1.64
C ALA A 217 5.03 4.82 -1.15
N CYS A 218 5.53 3.91 -2.00
CA CYS A 218 5.78 2.51 -1.67
C CYS A 218 7.20 2.09 -2.03
N ALA A 219 8.08 1.97 -1.05
CA ALA A 219 9.44 1.47 -1.28
C ALA A 219 9.43 -0.03 -1.58
N LYS A 220 10.08 -0.47 -2.68
CA LYS A 220 10.06 -1.87 -3.15
C LYS A 220 11.40 -2.31 -3.73
N HIS A 221 11.72 -3.60 -3.71
CA HIS A 221 10.99 -4.78 -3.26
C HIS A 221 11.72 -5.39 -2.04
N PHE A 222 11.19 -5.23 -0.86
CA PHE A 222 11.82 -5.70 0.38
C PHE A 222 11.99 -7.23 0.39
N PRO A 223 13.14 -7.81 0.80
CA PRO A 223 14.32 -7.17 1.43
C PRO A 223 15.38 -6.68 0.45
N GLY A 224 15.13 -6.63 -0.86
CA GLY A 224 16.03 -6.17 -1.90
C GLY A 224 16.17 -7.16 -3.06
N HIS A 225 15.73 -6.75 -4.26
CA HIS A 225 15.70 -7.55 -5.48
C HIS A 225 16.94 -7.31 -6.39
N GLY A 226 17.82 -6.36 -6.01
CA GLY A 226 18.87 -5.88 -6.91
C GLY A 226 20.03 -6.86 -7.16
N ASP A 227 20.19 -7.92 -6.34
CA ASP A 227 21.23 -8.94 -6.51
C ASP A 227 20.69 -10.25 -7.10
N THR A 228 19.41 -10.35 -7.40
CA THR A 228 18.82 -11.58 -7.92
C THR A 228 19.27 -11.89 -9.34
N ALA A 229 19.35 -13.18 -9.66
CA ALA A 229 19.72 -13.66 -10.99
C ALA A 229 18.52 -14.16 -11.82
N MET A 230 17.31 -14.15 -11.22
CA MET A 230 16.08 -14.62 -11.84
C MET A 230 14.94 -13.63 -11.63
N ASP A 231 13.98 -13.67 -12.56
CA ASP A 231 12.77 -12.86 -12.53
C ASP A 231 11.70 -13.57 -11.68
N SER A 232 11.21 -12.93 -10.63
CA SER A 232 10.16 -13.42 -9.76
C SER A 232 8.79 -13.59 -10.47
N HIS A 233 8.60 -12.96 -11.61
CA HIS A 233 7.43 -13.21 -12.47
C HIS A 233 7.45 -14.61 -13.11
N LEU A 234 8.64 -15.22 -13.24
CA LEU A 234 8.83 -16.50 -13.92
C LEU A 234 9.05 -17.69 -12.96
N GLY A 235 9.24 -17.45 -11.68
CA GLY A 235 9.46 -18.51 -10.70
C GLY A 235 10.20 -18.05 -9.44
N GLU A 236 10.67 -19.03 -8.65
CA GLU A 236 11.35 -18.76 -7.38
C GLU A 236 12.61 -17.91 -7.55
N THR A 237 12.75 -16.91 -6.72
CA THR A 237 13.85 -15.95 -6.72
C THR A 237 14.57 -15.94 -5.37
N TYR A 238 15.90 -15.89 -5.40
CA TYR A 238 16.75 -16.03 -4.23
C TYR A 238 17.74 -14.89 -4.10
N VAL A 239 17.97 -14.47 -2.84
CA VAL A 239 19.11 -13.67 -2.41
C VAL A 239 19.88 -14.51 -1.38
N GLU A 240 21.05 -15.01 -1.76
CA GLU A 240 21.83 -15.96 -0.93
C GLU A 240 22.73 -15.24 0.10
N HIS A 241 22.45 -14.01 0.44
CA HIS A 241 23.20 -13.26 1.44
C HIS A 241 22.74 -13.56 2.86
N ASP A 242 23.65 -13.47 3.81
CA ASP A 242 23.31 -13.53 5.22
C ASP A 242 22.75 -12.18 5.72
N MET A 243 22.24 -12.16 6.94
CA MET A 243 21.63 -10.99 7.55
C MET A 243 22.62 -9.82 7.73
N GLU A 244 23.92 -10.10 7.95
CA GLU A 244 24.92 -9.04 8.08
C GLU A 244 25.10 -8.30 6.75
N ARG A 245 25.16 -9.04 5.64
CA ARG A 245 25.20 -8.45 4.30
C ARG A 245 23.91 -7.71 3.98
N LEU A 246 22.73 -8.29 4.21
CA LEU A 246 21.45 -7.61 3.96
C LEU A 246 21.40 -6.27 4.69
N LYS A 247 21.75 -6.23 5.97
CA LYS A 247 21.77 -4.98 6.77
C LYS A 247 22.77 -3.94 6.29
N SER A 248 23.85 -4.35 5.65
CA SER A 248 24.90 -3.43 5.18
C SER A 248 24.71 -2.91 3.77
N VAL A 249 23.85 -3.53 2.98
CA VAL A 249 23.62 -3.20 1.55
C VAL A 249 22.14 -3.11 1.23
N GLU A 250 21.44 -4.24 1.18
CA GLU A 250 20.09 -4.35 0.64
C GLU A 250 19.05 -3.57 1.48
N LEU A 251 19.15 -3.61 2.82
CA LEU A 251 18.22 -2.95 3.73
C LEU A 251 18.50 -1.46 3.96
N VAL A 252 19.64 -0.94 3.47
CA VAL A 252 20.03 0.46 3.69
C VAL A 252 19.01 1.44 3.08
N PRO A 253 18.56 1.28 1.82
CA PRO A 253 17.54 2.16 1.25
C PRO A 253 16.17 2.03 1.96
N PHE A 254 15.79 0.84 2.42
CA PHE A 254 14.52 0.65 3.17
C PHE A 254 14.55 1.35 4.52
N GLN A 255 15.67 1.30 5.25
CA GLN A 255 15.82 2.06 6.50
C GLN A 255 15.71 3.58 6.25
N GLN A 256 16.25 4.06 5.11
CA GLN A 256 16.09 5.47 4.74
C GLN A 256 14.67 5.80 4.27
N ALA A 257 13.99 4.89 3.56
CA ALA A 257 12.59 5.04 3.19
C ALA A 257 11.69 5.20 4.44
N ILE A 258 11.90 4.37 5.47
CA ILE A 258 11.20 4.47 6.76
C ILE A 258 11.47 5.84 7.41
N THR A 259 12.74 6.27 7.43
CA THR A 259 13.13 7.57 8.00
C THR A 259 12.52 8.75 7.24
N ALA A 260 12.35 8.62 5.92
CA ALA A 260 11.71 9.61 5.06
C ALA A 260 10.17 9.63 5.18
N GLY A 261 9.58 8.65 5.87
CA GLY A 261 8.14 8.60 6.15
C GLY A 261 7.32 7.95 5.04
N THR A 262 7.87 6.92 4.37
CA THR A 262 7.08 6.16 3.38
C THR A 262 5.84 5.53 4.03
N ASP A 263 4.69 5.65 3.38
CA ASP A 263 3.43 5.06 3.85
C ASP A 263 3.37 3.55 3.60
N PHE A 264 4.05 3.04 2.55
CA PHE A 264 4.07 1.63 2.20
C PHE A 264 5.48 1.08 2.05
N ILE A 265 5.64 -0.22 2.36
CA ILE A 265 6.76 -1.05 1.90
C ILE A 265 6.20 -2.32 1.27
N MET A 266 6.64 -2.62 0.05
CA MET A 266 6.25 -3.83 -0.67
C MET A 266 7.25 -4.95 -0.41
N ALA A 267 6.77 -6.05 0.16
CA ALA A 267 7.53 -7.29 0.29
C ALA A 267 7.56 -8.05 -1.04
N GLY A 268 8.75 -8.36 -1.53
CA GLY A 268 8.95 -9.11 -2.76
C GLY A 268 8.85 -10.63 -2.57
N HIS A 269 8.64 -11.35 -3.67
CA HIS A 269 8.61 -12.83 -3.66
C HIS A 269 10.04 -13.40 -3.69
N ILE A 270 10.85 -13.01 -2.69
CA ILE A 270 12.28 -13.29 -2.62
C ILE A 270 12.58 -14.18 -1.42
N LYS A 271 13.20 -15.34 -1.66
CA LYS A 271 13.70 -16.23 -0.61
C LYS A 271 15.11 -15.81 -0.18
N THR A 272 15.36 -15.84 1.13
CA THR A 272 16.63 -15.46 1.74
C THR A 272 17.18 -16.58 2.62
N PRO A 273 17.61 -17.72 2.03
CA PRO A 273 17.86 -18.98 2.77
C PRO A 273 19.01 -18.88 3.78
N ASN A 274 19.89 -17.88 3.69
CA ASN A 274 20.96 -17.65 4.64
C ASN A 274 20.64 -16.56 5.68
N ALA A 275 19.50 -15.88 5.55
CA ALA A 275 19.05 -14.84 6.47
C ALA A 275 17.82 -15.23 7.29
N THR A 276 16.95 -16.09 6.74
CA THR A 276 15.77 -16.65 7.42
C THR A 276 15.82 -18.19 7.43
N SER A 277 15.11 -18.80 8.37
CA SER A 277 15.08 -20.27 8.54
C SER A 277 13.79 -20.93 8.06
N ASP A 278 12.74 -20.15 7.80
CA ASP A 278 11.42 -20.63 7.42
C ASP A 278 11.32 -21.12 5.96
N GLY A 279 12.27 -20.74 5.10
CA GLY A 279 12.33 -21.15 3.70
C GLY A 279 11.25 -20.53 2.81
N LEU A 280 10.52 -19.54 3.33
CA LEU A 280 9.43 -18.86 2.63
C LEU A 280 9.97 -17.61 1.88
N PRO A 281 9.28 -17.16 0.81
CA PRO A 281 9.56 -15.84 0.24
C PRO A 281 9.18 -14.74 1.24
N ALA A 282 9.84 -13.58 1.17
CA ALA A 282 9.64 -12.50 2.13
C ALA A 282 8.16 -12.11 2.33
N THR A 283 7.37 -12.16 1.27
CA THR A 283 5.91 -11.92 1.26
C THR A 283 5.13 -12.85 2.21
N LEU A 284 5.63 -14.07 2.43
CA LEU A 284 4.96 -15.09 3.25
C LEU A 284 5.78 -15.45 4.51
N SER A 285 6.91 -14.76 4.75
CA SER A 285 7.86 -15.08 5.81
C SER A 285 7.63 -14.24 7.07
N PRO A 286 7.09 -14.80 8.16
CA PRO A 286 6.98 -14.07 9.42
C PRO A 286 8.34 -13.67 9.99
N GLU A 287 9.43 -14.40 9.70
CA GLU A 287 10.78 -14.02 10.10
C GLU A 287 11.23 -12.75 9.38
N MET A 288 11.06 -12.68 8.05
CA MET A 288 11.49 -11.53 7.25
C MET A 288 10.62 -10.29 7.50
N LEU A 289 9.29 -10.45 7.56
CA LEU A 289 8.37 -9.35 7.87
C LEU A 289 8.54 -8.86 9.31
N GLY A 290 8.89 -9.76 10.23
CA GLY A 290 9.26 -9.40 11.60
C GLY A 290 10.50 -8.50 11.66
N ILE A 291 11.50 -8.70 10.78
CA ILE A 291 12.64 -7.78 10.66
C ILE A 291 12.18 -6.41 10.20
N LEU A 292 11.30 -6.32 9.19
CA LEU A 292 10.77 -5.05 8.71
C LEU A 292 9.98 -4.32 9.81
N ARG A 293 9.04 -5.00 10.43
CA ARG A 293 8.16 -4.40 11.44
C ARG A 293 8.90 -4.05 12.73
N ASN A 294 9.69 -5.00 13.28
CA ASN A 294 10.25 -4.85 14.62
C ASN A 294 11.69 -4.34 14.64
N ASP A 295 12.59 -4.84 13.75
CA ASP A 295 14.00 -4.47 13.76
C ASP A 295 14.22 -3.12 13.07
N LEU A 296 13.57 -2.89 11.92
CA LEU A 296 13.64 -1.62 11.19
C LEU A 296 12.62 -0.59 11.69
N GLY A 297 11.58 -1.02 12.44
CA GLY A 297 10.59 -0.15 13.08
C GLY A 297 9.61 0.48 12.09
N PHE A 298 9.23 -0.24 11.04
CA PHE A 298 8.23 0.24 10.08
C PHE A 298 6.80 0.15 10.65
N ASP A 299 6.09 1.28 10.70
CA ASP A 299 4.73 1.40 11.27
C ASP A 299 3.67 1.76 10.20
N GLY A 300 4.05 1.72 8.91
CA GLY A 300 3.13 1.89 7.78
C GLY A 300 2.57 0.56 7.27
N ILE A 301 1.97 0.59 6.08
CA ILE A 301 1.34 -0.58 5.45
C ILE A 301 2.41 -1.47 4.79
N ILE A 302 2.52 -2.71 5.25
CA ILE A 302 3.26 -3.76 4.53
C ILE A 302 2.33 -4.35 3.49
N THR A 303 2.66 -4.17 2.20
CA THR A 303 1.92 -4.81 1.10
C THR A 303 2.73 -5.95 0.49
N THR A 304 2.05 -6.91 -0.13
CA THR A 304 2.72 -7.92 -0.96
C THR A 304 3.12 -7.30 -2.30
N ASP A 305 4.10 -7.90 -2.98
CA ASP A 305 4.16 -7.85 -4.45
C ASP A 305 2.95 -8.58 -5.03
N ALA A 306 2.72 -8.47 -6.34
CA ALA A 306 1.53 -9.01 -6.99
C ALA A 306 1.40 -10.54 -6.79
N MET A 307 0.36 -10.98 -6.08
CA MET A 307 0.18 -12.38 -5.70
C MET A 307 -0.19 -13.30 -6.87
N ASN A 308 -0.49 -12.74 -8.04
CA ASN A 308 -0.70 -13.50 -9.28
C ASN A 308 0.61 -13.82 -10.04
N MET A 309 1.78 -13.48 -9.48
CA MET A 309 3.09 -13.80 -10.08
C MET A 309 3.45 -15.28 -9.92
N GLY A 310 4.22 -15.82 -10.89
CA GLY A 310 4.61 -17.23 -10.95
C GLY A 310 5.30 -17.75 -9.69
N ALA A 311 6.10 -16.91 -9.02
CA ALA A 311 6.76 -17.28 -7.75
C ALA A 311 5.77 -17.71 -6.63
N ILE A 312 4.51 -17.28 -6.72
CA ILE A 312 3.45 -17.63 -5.76
C ILE A 312 2.48 -18.64 -6.35
N VAL A 313 1.89 -18.35 -7.53
CA VAL A 313 0.80 -19.19 -8.07
C VAL A 313 1.24 -20.60 -8.46
N ASP A 314 2.54 -20.80 -8.74
CA ASP A 314 3.10 -22.14 -9.02
C ASP A 314 3.22 -23.01 -7.77
N ALA A 315 3.20 -22.40 -6.57
CA ALA A 315 3.44 -23.09 -5.30
C ALA A 315 2.21 -23.14 -4.39
N TYR A 316 1.32 -22.13 -4.47
CA TYR A 316 0.21 -21.93 -3.54
C TYR A 316 -1.08 -21.58 -4.27
N GLY A 317 -2.25 -21.97 -3.72
CA GLY A 317 -3.55 -21.46 -4.14
C GLY A 317 -3.75 -19.98 -3.76
N SER A 318 -4.67 -19.29 -4.45
CA SER A 318 -4.92 -17.86 -4.20
C SER A 318 -5.40 -17.61 -2.77
N GLY A 319 -6.34 -18.40 -2.26
CA GLY A 319 -6.82 -18.28 -0.89
C GLY A 319 -5.75 -18.62 0.14
N GLU A 320 -5.00 -19.74 -0.06
CA GLU A 320 -3.93 -20.16 0.84
C GLU A 320 -2.85 -19.09 0.98
N SER A 321 -2.33 -18.58 -0.14
CA SER A 321 -1.27 -17.57 -0.12
C SER A 321 -1.73 -16.24 0.48
N THR A 322 -3.00 -15.86 0.27
CA THR A 322 -3.59 -14.66 0.89
C THR A 322 -3.64 -14.79 2.42
N VAL A 323 -4.12 -15.92 2.93
CA VAL A 323 -4.16 -16.19 4.38
C VAL A 323 -2.76 -16.22 4.97
N MET A 324 -1.81 -16.91 4.32
CA MET A 324 -0.41 -16.98 4.76
C MET A 324 0.24 -15.59 4.83
N ALA A 325 0.01 -14.74 3.84
CA ALA A 325 0.58 -13.39 3.81
C ALA A 325 0.10 -12.55 5.00
N VAL A 326 -1.21 -12.53 5.27
CA VAL A 326 -1.76 -11.78 6.42
C VAL A 326 -1.28 -12.36 7.75
N GLN A 327 -1.21 -13.69 7.89
CA GLN A 327 -0.63 -14.34 9.07
C GLN A 327 0.85 -13.98 9.28
N ALA A 328 1.61 -13.84 8.19
CA ALA A 328 3.03 -13.50 8.25
C ALA A 328 3.30 -12.05 8.68
N GLY A 329 2.32 -11.16 8.56
CA GLY A 329 2.47 -9.74 8.94
C GLY A 329 2.18 -8.75 7.83
N VAL A 330 1.66 -9.19 6.68
CA VAL A 330 1.18 -8.31 5.61
C VAL A 330 -0.12 -7.63 6.03
N ASP A 331 -0.26 -6.35 5.73
CA ASP A 331 -1.46 -5.56 6.01
C ASP A 331 -2.37 -5.44 4.78
N MET A 332 -1.80 -5.48 3.57
CA MET A 332 -2.57 -5.42 2.32
C MET A 332 -2.03 -6.38 1.27
N VAL A 333 -2.90 -7.27 0.80
CA VAL A 333 -2.57 -8.27 -0.24
C VAL A 333 -2.86 -7.68 -1.61
N LEU A 334 -1.82 -7.54 -2.43
CA LEU A 334 -1.90 -6.94 -3.76
C LEU A 334 -2.19 -8.01 -4.82
N MET A 335 -3.24 -7.80 -5.61
CA MET A 335 -3.56 -8.59 -6.82
C MET A 335 -3.57 -10.10 -6.57
N PRO A 336 -4.45 -10.62 -5.69
CA PRO A 336 -4.62 -12.07 -5.56
C PRO A 336 -4.97 -12.69 -6.93
N ALA A 337 -4.49 -13.90 -7.19
CA ALA A 337 -4.69 -14.57 -8.48
C ALA A 337 -6.18 -14.87 -8.79
N ASP A 338 -6.96 -15.13 -7.76
CA ASP A 338 -8.41 -15.26 -7.77
C ASP A 338 -8.97 -14.45 -6.60
N LEU A 339 -9.69 -13.37 -6.93
CA LEU A 339 -10.23 -12.43 -5.93
C LEU A 339 -11.28 -13.09 -5.03
N GLN A 340 -12.18 -13.89 -5.62
CA GLN A 340 -13.23 -14.57 -4.87
C GLN A 340 -12.62 -15.56 -3.87
N GLU A 341 -11.73 -16.44 -4.35
CA GLU A 341 -11.05 -17.41 -3.49
C GLU A 341 -10.28 -16.73 -2.36
N ALA A 342 -9.59 -15.62 -2.65
CA ALA A 342 -8.84 -14.85 -1.67
C ALA A 342 -9.76 -14.23 -0.60
N ALA A 343 -10.82 -13.55 -0.99
CA ALA A 343 -11.76 -12.89 -0.08
C ALA A 343 -12.53 -13.90 0.78
N GLU A 344 -13.01 -15.01 0.19
CA GLU A 344 -13.72 -16.08 0.92
C GLU A 344 -12.79 -16.78 1.92
N SER A 345 -11.55 -17.12 1.51
CA SER A 345 -10.57 -17.82 2.37
C SER A 345 -10.12 -16.91 3.53
N LEU A 346 -9.89 -15.62 3.27
CA LEU A 346 -9.51 -14.67 4.31
C LEU A 346 -10.67 -14.45 5.30
N THR A 347 -11.90 -14.31 4.79
CA THR A 347 -13.11 -14.21 5.60
C THR A 347 -13.28 -15.42 6.54
N GLU A 348 -13.08 -16.63 6.03
CA GLU A 348 -13.18 -17.86 6.82
C GLU A 348 -12.07 -17.93 7.87
N ALA A 349 -10.82 -17.61 7.50
CA ALA A 349 -9.67 -17.60 8.40
C ALA A 349 -9.82 -16.57 9.56
N ILE A 350 -10.53 -15.46 9.31
CA ILE A 350 -10.89 -14.48 10.35
C ILE A 350 -11.98 -15.08 11.26
N LYS A 351 -13.02 -15.69 10.70
CA LYS A 351 -14.16 -16.25 11.46
C LYS A 351 -13.76 -17.41 12.36
N ASP A 352 -12.88 -18.31 11.90
CA ASP A 352 -12.48 -19.49 12.63
C ASP A 352 -11.27 -19.28 13.56
N GLY A 353 -10.66 -18.06 13.50
CA GLY A 353 -9.51 -17.69 14.32
C GLY A 353 -8.16 -18.26 13.81
N THR A 354 -8.10 -18.76 12.59
CA THR A 354 -6.85 -19.13 11.90
C THR A 354 -5.91 -17.94 11.80
N ILE A 355 -6.45 -16.73 11.56
CA ILE A 355 -5.75 -15.47 11.80
C ILE A 355 -6.30 -14.86 13.08
N SER A 356 -5.41 -14.51 14.02
CA SER A 356 -5.84 -13.93 15.30
C SER A 356 -6.52 -12.58 15.10
N GLU A 357 -7.53 -12.29 15.94
CA GLU A 357 -8.21 -10.99 15.93
C GLU A 357 -7.23 -9.83 16.10
N GLU A 358 -6.20 -9.99 16.94
CA GLU A 358 -5.14 -9.00 17.14
C GLU A 358 -4.42 -8.67 15.81
N ARG A 359 -4.04 -9.71 15.03
CA ARG A 359 -3.36 -9.51 13.74
C ARG A 359 -4.26 -8.81 12.71
N VAL A 360 -5.53 -9.21 12.66
CA VAL A 360 -6.52 -8.57 11.76
C VAL A 360 -6.71 -7.10 12.13
N ASN A 361 -6.91 -6.81 13.41
CA ASN A 361 -7.12 -5.46 13.88
C ASN A 361 -5.87 -4.58 13.68
N GLU A 362 -4.66 -5.12 13.83
CA GLU A 362 -3.40 -4.44 13.53
C GLU A 362 -3.31 -4.06 12.04
N ALA A 363 -3.61 -4.99 11.12
CA ALA A 363 -3.61 -4.71 9.69
C ALA A 363 -4.64 -3.63 9.32
N LEU A 364 -5.86 -3.78 9.83
CA LEU A 364 -6.92 -2.79 9.62
C LEU A 364 -6.56 -1.42 10.19
N TRP A 365 -5.88 -1.38 11.34
CA TRP A 365 -5.39 -0.13 11.91
C TRP A 365 -4.48 0.62 10.94
N HIS A 366 -3.49 -0.05 10.33
CA HIS A 366 -2.60 0.58 9.36
C HIS A 366 -3.37 1.08 8.13
N VAL A 367 -4.22 0.23 7.55
CA VAL A 367 -5.00 0.57 6.34
C VAL A 367 -5.97 1.72 6.60
N LEU A 368 -6.78 1.64 7.66
CA LEU A 368 -7.81 2.65 7.96
C LEU A 368 -7.20 3.95 8.48
N SER A 369 -6.05 3.88 9.20
CA SER A 369 -5.32 5.07 9.61
C SER A 369 -4.85 5.89 8.41
N LEU A 370 -4.28 5.22 7.41
CA LEU A 370 -3.85 5.91 6.19
C LEU A 370 -5.06 6.48 5.44
N LYS A 371 -6.15 5.73 5.29
CA LYS A 371 -7.39 6.24 4.66
C LYS A 371 -7.94 7.47 5.39
N TYR A 372 -7.90 7.48 6.72
CA TYR A 372 -8.30 8.63 7.53
C TYR A 372 -7.40 9.84 7.25
N ASP A 373 -6.09 9.66 7.27
CA ASP A 373 -5.12 10.73 7.03
C ASP A 373 -5.22 11.31 5.61
N LYS A 374 -5.56 10.48 4.62
CA LYS A 374 -5.82 10.92 3.24
C LYS A 374 -7.23 11.52 3.05
N GLY A 375 -8.09 11.48 4.06
CA GLY A 375 -9.46 12.04 4.01
C GLY A 375 -10.41 11.29 3.08
N ILE A 376 -10.20 9.99 2.92
CA ILE A 376 -10.99 9.10 2.05
C ILE A 376 -11.82 8.07 2.85
N LEU A 377 -11.75 8.12 4.18
CA LEU A 377 -12.52 7.25 5.08
C LEU A 377 -13.82 7.92 5.50
#